data_11287fcce00d45806db05c0f8206201f
#
_entry.id   11287fcce00d45806db05c0f8206201f
#
_cell.length_a   1.000
_cell.length_b   1.000
_cell.length_c   1.000
_cell.angle_alpha   90.00
_cell.angle_beta   90.00
_cell.angle_gamma   90.00
#
_symmetry.space_group_name_H-M   'P 1'
#
loop_
_entity.id
_entity.type
_entity.pdbx_description
1 polymer ?
#
loop_
_entity_poly.entity_id
_entity_poly.type
_entity_poly.pdbx_seq_one_letter_code
_entity_poly.pdbx_strand_id
1 'polypeptide(L)'
;MAADILLYNADLVPVGEDQRQHLELCRDLAQKFNNQYSETFTIPKPYVPKTGSRIMSLADPTRKMSKSDENERATLYLLDEPDQIKKKISSAVTDSESEIKASAEKPGVSNLLTIHSALSGQSTEELEEHFSGQGYGVLKNELTELICESLQPVREKYHQLIKDKEYLKSVLAQGANAAQKRAYKIMEKVYRKVGFPERERNWLEETIIFRLVLSQKRSMKIYIFF
;
A
#
# COMPACT_ATOMS: atom_id res chain seq x y z
N MET A 1 -14.35 3.42 -4.67
CA MET A 1 -13.24 4.03 -5.43
C MET A 1 -13.63 5.33 -6.13
N ALA A 2 -14.58 5.39 -7.10
CA ALA A 2 -14.90 6.68 -7.76
C ALA A 2 -15.34 7.76 -6.78
N ALA A 3 -16.24 7.44 -5.84
CA ALA A 3 -16.66 8.38 -4.80
C ALA A 3 -15.48 8.89 -3.95
N ASP A 4 -14.55 8.00 -3.57
CA ASP A 4 -13.40 8.38 -2.75
C ASP A 4 -12.45 9.33 -3.49
N ILE A 5 -12.33 9.20 -4.82
CA ILE A 5 -11.50 10.05 -5.66
C ILE A 5 -12.19 11.40 -5.89
N LEU A 6 -13.44 11.39 -6.34
CA LEU A 6 -14.17 12.59 -6.73
C LEU A 6 -14.56 13.45 -5.52
N LEU A 7 -14.88 12.85 -4.39
CA LEU A 7 -15.22 13.55 -3.15
C LEU A 7 -14.10 14.45 -2.63
N TYR A 8 -12.85 14.11 -2.93
CA TYR A 8 -11.68 14.88 -2.53
C TYR A 8 -11.05 15.66 -3.68
N ASN A 9 -11.63 15.56 -4.88
CA ASN A 9 -11.17 16.26 -6.08
C ASN A 9 -9.68 16.01 -6.38
N ALA A 10 -9.28 14.72 -6.32
CA ALA A 10 -7.89 14.30 -6.49
C ALA A 10 -7.41 14.55 -7.93
N ASP A 11 -6.22 15.15 -8.06
CA ASP A 11 -5.58 15.42 -9.36
C ASP A 11 -4.87 14.17 -9.91
N LEU A 12 -4.18 13.44 -9.03
CA LEU A 12 -3.39 12.26 -9.34
C LEU A 12 -3.81 11.09 -8.47
N VAL A 13 -3.96 9.92 -9.06
CA VAL A 13 -4.33 8.70 -8.35
C VAL A 13 -3.30 7.61 -8.63
N PRO A 14 -2.51 7.20 -7.63
CA PRO A 14 -1.60 6.06 -7.78
C PRO A 14 -2.42 4.78 -8.00
N VAL A 15 -2.20 4.13 -9.12
CA VAL A 15 -2.93 2.90 -9.49
C VAL A 15 -2.00 1.87 -10.12
N GLY A 16 -2.22 0.60 -9.77
CA GLY A 16 -1.68 -0.52 -10.53
C GLY A 16 -2.49 -0.77 -11.82
N GLU A 17 -1.94 -1.58 -12.71
CA GLU A 17 -2.59 -1.91 -13.98
C GLU A 17 -3.99 -2.50 -13.82
N ASP A 18 -4.21 -3.30 -12.78
CA ASP A 18 -5.50 -3.92 -12.45
C ASP A 18 -6.60 -2.91 -12.08
N GLN A 19 -6.24 -1.69 -11.69
CA GLN A 19 -7.17 -0.63 -11.29
C GLN A 19 -7.37 0.45 -12.36
N ARG A 20 -6.67 0.37 -13.49
CA ARG A 20 -6.77 1.38 -14.55
C ARG A 20 -8.19 1.56 -15.09
N GLN A 21 -8.88 0.45 -15.36
CA GLN A 21 -10.25 0.49 -15.87
C GLN A 21 -11.22 1.18 -14.89
N HIS A 22 -11.03 0.94 -13.59
CA HIS A 22 -11.84 1.60 -12.57
C HIS A 22 -11.56 3.10 -12.49
N LEU A 23 -10.33 3.53 -12.74
CA LEU A 23 -9.99 4.95 -12.79
C LEU A 23 -10.56 5.62 -14.04
N GLU A 24 -10.53 4.94 -15.21
CA GLU A 24 -11.17 5.48 -16.42
C GLU A 24 -12.69 5.66 -16.22
N LEU A 25 -13.37 4.70 -15.59
CA LEU A 25 -14.78 4.87 -15.23
C LEU A 25 -14.98 6.10 -14.32
N CYS A 26 -14.08 6.34 -13.36
CA CYS A 26 -14.13 7.51 -12.50
C CYS A 26 -13.98 8.81 -13.31
N ARG A 27 -13.09 8.84 -14.30
CA ARG A 27 -12.87 9.96 -15.21
C ARG A 27 -14.12 10.24 -16.05
N ASP A 28 -14.71 9.18 -16.62
CA ASP A 28 -15.96 9.29 -17.41
C ASP A 28 -17.11 9.87 -16.59
N LEU A 29 -17.25 9.43 -15.34
CA LEU A 29 -18.26 9.96 -14.43
C LEU A 29 -18.04 11.45 -14.12
N ALA A 30 -16.79 11.83 -13.85
CA ALA A 30 -16.43 13.23 -13.62
C ALA A 30 -16.73 14.10 -14.85
N GLN A 31 -16.35 13.62 -16.03
CA GLN A 31 -16.57 14.34 -17.28
C GLN A 31 -18.05 14.46 -17.64
N LYS A 32 -18.83 13.39 -17.50
CA LYS A 32 -20.28 13.41 -17.70
C LYS A 32 -20.98 14.42 -16.79
N PHE A 33 -20.61 14.41 -15.50
CA PHE A 33 -21.15 15.37 -14.55
C PHE A 33 -20.81 16.82 -14.93
N ASN A 34 -19.54 17.08 -15.23
CA ASN A 34 -19.07 18.41 -15.62
C ASN A 34 -19.77 18.92 -16.89
N ASN A 35 -19.97 18.06 -17.87
CA ASN A 35 -20.67 18.41 -19.12
C ASN A 35 -22.16 18.69 -18.90
N GLN A 36 -22.80 17.94 -17.99
CA GLN A 36 -24.23 18.07 -17.72
C GLN A 36 -24.58 19.26 -16.82
N TYR A 37 -23.76 19.51 -15.79
CA TYR A 37 -24.07 20.47 -14.73
C TYR A 37 -23.11 21.66 -14.63
N SER A 38 -22.00 21.64 -15.30
CA SER A 38 -20.86 22.56 -15.31
C SER A 38 -19.66 22.00 -14.49
N GLU A 39 -18.49 22.59 -14.73
CA GLU A 39 -17.23 22.19 -14.11
C GLU A 39 -17.29 22.14 -12.58
N THR A 40 -17.14 20.94 -12.04
CA THR A 40 -17.27 20.66 -10.60
C THR A 40 -16.14 19.75 -10.11
N PHE A 41 -15.89 18.66 -10.84
CA PHE A 41 -14.89 17.66 -10.49
C PHE A 41 -13.62 17.87 -11.31
N THR A 42 -12.48 17.76 -10.65
CA THR A 42 -11.20 17.54 -11.33
C THR A 42 -11.21 16.16 -11.97
N ILE A 43 -10.81 16.06 -13.24
CA ILE A 43 -10.68 14.77 -13.93
C ILE A 43 -9.35 14.15 -13.49
N PRO A 44 -9.36 13.09 -12.69
CA PRO A 44 -8.15 12.53 -12.12
C PRO A 44 -7.25 11.92 -13.19
N LYS A 45 -5.93 12.02 -13.01
CA LYS A 45 -4.94 11.39 -13.88
C LYS A 45 -4.35 10.16 -13.18
N PRO A 46 -4.08 9.06 -13.90
CA PRO A 46 -3.35 7.94 -13.34
C PRO A 46 -1.90 8.34 -13.05
N TYR A 47 -1.41 7.95 -11.89
CA TYR A 47 0.00 7.99 -11.56
C TYR A 47 0.50 6.54 -11.47
N VAL A 48 1.31 6.17 -12.46
CA VAL A 48 1.97 4.86 -12.48
C VAL A 48 3.43 5.11 -12.09
N PRO A 49 3.86 4.64 -10.92
CA PRO A 49 5.26 4.77 -10.52
C PRO A 49 6.18 4.09 -11.55
N LYS A 50 7.27 4.76 -11.92
CA LYS A 50 8.27 4.20 -12.84
C LYS A 50 8.99 2.98 -12.26
N THR A 51 9.07 2.92 -10.95
CA THR A 51 9.67 1.84 -10.16
C THR A 51 8.60 1.27 -9.25
N GLY A 52 7.89 0.29 -9.74
CA GLY A 52 6.97 -0.53 -8.99
C GLY A 52 7.29 -1.99 -9.27
N SER A 53 8.37 -2.48 -8.67
CA SER A 53 8.71 -3.89 -8.79
C SER A 53 7.56 -4.71 -8.24
N ARG A 54 7.02 -5.58 -9.05
CA ARG A 54 6.00 -6.53 -8.61
C ARG A 54 6.68 -7.56 -7.71
N ILE A 55 6.58 -7.38 -6.40
CA ILE A 55 7.12 -8.34 -5.43
C ILE A 55 6.30 -9.62 -5.48
N MET A 56 7.01 -10.73 -5.60
CA MET A 56 6.43 -12.06 -5.69
C MET A 56 6.42 -12.76 -4.33
N SER A 57 5.56 -13.77 -4.16
CA SER A 57 5.48 -14.58 -2.97
C SER A 57 6.82 -15.26 -2.68
N LEU A 58 7.22 -15.32 -1.41
CA LEU A 58 8.44 -16.02 -0.99
C LEU A 58 8.31 -17.54 -1.11
N ALA A 59 7.09 -18.07 -1.03
CA ALA A 59 6.81 -19.50 -1.12
C ALA A 59 6.55 -19.96 -2.56
N ASP A 60 6.04 -19.09 -3.41
CA ASP A 60 5.76 -19.35 -4.82
C ASP A 60 6.08 -18.10 -5.66
N PRO A 61 7.29 -17.97 -6.17
CA PRO A 61 7.72 -16.78 -6.89
C PRO A 61 7.06 -16.60 -8.27
N THR A 62 6.16 -17.47 -8.67
CA THR A 62 5.32 -17.28 -9.88
C THR A 62 4.07 -16.46 -9.58
N ARG A 63 3.69 -16.34 -8.30
CA ARG A 63 2.51 -15.61 -7.84
C ARG A 63 2.91 -14.32 -7.15
N LYS A 64 2.08 -13.26 -7.33
CA LYS A 64 2.28 -11.99 -6.61
C LYS A 64 2.14 -12.21 -5.09
N MET A 65 3.02 -11.58 -4.28
CA MET A 65 2.86 -11.53 -2.83
C MET A 65 1.50 -10.95 -2.46
N SER A 66 0.75 -11.68 -1.65
CA SER A 66 -0.62 -11.30 -1.28
C SER A 66 -0.86 -11.41 0.21
N LYS A 67 -1.55 -10.42 0.75
CA LYS A 67 -1.99 -10.39 2.15
C LYS A 67 -3.01 -11.48 2.49
N SER A 68 -3.70 -12.00 1.50
CA SER A 68 -4.72 -13.05 1.64
C SER A 68 -4.16 -14.44 1.38
N ASP A 69 -2.84 -14.59 1.27
CA ASP A 69 -2.22 -15.91 1.18
C ASP A 69 -2.38 -16.65 2.51
N GLU A 70 -2.85 -17.89 2.45
CA GLU A 70 -3.03 -18.75 3.63
C GLU A 70 -1.68 -19.17 4.24
N ASN A 71 -0.62 -19.17 3.42
CA ASN A 71 0.72 -19.46 3.88
C ASN A 71 1.38 -18.19 4.43
N GLU A 72 1.46 -18.06 5.74
CA GLU A 72 2.10 -16.91 6.40
C GLU A 72 3.58 -16.73 6.03
N ARG A 73 4.28 -17.77 5.55
CA ARG A 73 5.66 -17.68 5.08
C ARG A 73 5.80 -17.04 3.70
N ALA A 74 4.69 -16.94 2.95
CA ALA A 74 4.67 -16.38 1.60
C ALA A 74 4.80 -14.85 1.57
N THR A 75 4.52 -14.18 2.70
CA THR A 75 4.35 -12.72 2.75
C THR A 75 5.16 -12.10 3.89
N LEU A 76 5.87 -11.02 3.60
CA LEU A 76 6.51 -10.15 4.60
C LEU A 76 5.50 -9.09 5.08
N TYR A 77 5.41 -8.93 6.39
CA TYR A 77 4.57 -7.91 7.01
C TYR A 77 5.43 -6.83 7.67
N LEU A 78 4.94 -5.60 7.69
CA LEU A 78 5.63 -4.46 8.32
C LEU A 78 5.96 -4.67 9.80
N LEU A 79 5.15 -5.48 10.48
CA LEU A 79 5.26 -5.75 11.91
C LEU A 79 5.83 -7.14 12.20
N ASP A 80 6.40 -7.81 11.18
CA ASP A 80 7.12 -9.06 11.43
C ASP A 80 8.32 -8.80 12.35
N GLU A 81 8.45 -9.61 13.39
CA GLU A 81 9.61 -9.57 14.26
C GLU A 81 10.85 -10.19 13.57
N PRO A 82 12.08 -9.81 13.96
CA PRO A 82 13.32 -10.29 13.33
C PRO A 82 13.37 -11.80 13.10
N ASP A 83 12.94 -12.59 14.10
CA ASP A 83 12.90 -14.05 14.00
C ASP A 83 11.90 -14.55 12.94
N GLN A 84 10.79 -13.83 12.76
CA GLN A 84 9.80 -14.16 11.73
C GLN A 84 10.36 -13.85 10.34
N ILE A 85 10.99 -12.68 10.17
CA ILE A 85 11.65 -12.27 8.92
C ILE A 85 12.71 -13.29 8.54
N LYS A 86 13.59 -13.66 9.48
CA LYS A 86 14.64 -14.66 9.28
C LYS A 86 14.07 -16.01 8.83
N LYS A 87 13.02 -16.50 9.47
CA LYS A 87 12.35 -17.76 9.09
C LYS A 87 11.74 -17.68 7.69
N LYS A 88 11.11 -16.56 7.32
CA LYS A 88 10.49 -16.38 6.02
C LYS A 88 11.52 -16.31 4.92
N ILE A 89 12.57 -15.49 5.07
CA ILE A 89 13.63 -15.34 4.07
C ILE A 89 14.44 -16.61 3.92
N SER A 90 14.83 -17.28 5.02
CA SER A 90 15.57 -18.54 4.94
C SER A 90 14.80 -19.63 4.20
N SER A 91 13.47 -19.69 4.38
CA SER A 91 12.57 -20.64 3.72
C SER A 91 12.10 -20.20 2.33
N ALA A 92 12.46 -18.99 1.86
CA ALA A 92 12.09 -18.51 0.55
C ALA A 92 12.62 -19.44 -0.55
N VAL A 93 11.76 -19.72 -1.54
CA VAL A 93 12.08 -20.63 -2.64
C VAL A 93 13.18 -20.03 -3.51
N THR A 94 14.22 -20.82 -3.74
CA THR A 94 15.31 -20.57 -4.70
C THR A 94 15.52 -21.84 -5.53
N ASP A 95 16.20 -21.73 -6.66
CA ASP A 95 16.59 -22.89 -7.45
C ASP A 95 17.67 -23.72 -6.76
N SER A 96 18.10 -24.82 -7.42
CA SER A 96 19.14 -25.75 -6.93
C SER A 96 20.57 -25.33 -7.28
N GLU A 97 20.74 -24.23 -8.01
CA GLU A 97 22.06 -23.67 -8.34
C GLU A 97 22.56 -22.78 -7.20
N SER A 98 23.78 -22.27 -7.35
CA SER A 98 24.37 -21.34 -6.35
C SER A 98 24.63 -19.95 -6.88
N GLU A 99 24.51 -19.74 -8.19
CA GLU A 99 24.78 -18.46 -8.84
C GLU A 99 23.66 -17.47 -8.59
N ILE A 100 24.00 -16.31 -8.00
CA ILE A 100 23.07 -15.22 -7.73
C ILE A 100 23.00 -14.32 -8.96
N LYS A 101 21.97 -14.57 -9.78
CA LYS A 101 21.70 -13.82 -11.01
C LYS A 101 20.21 -13.72 -11.25
N ALA A 102 19.74 -12.54 -11.60
CA ALA A 102 18.33 -12.33 -11.96
C ALA A 102 18.07 -12.86 -13.36
N SER A 103 17.15 -13.78 -13.48
CA SER A 103 16.70 -14.30 -14.79
C SER A 103 15.27 -14.84 -14.69
N ALA A 104 14.65 -15.02 -15.86
CA ALA A 104 13.31 -15.62 -15.94
C ALA A 104 13.30 -17.09 -15.45
N GLU A 105 14.43 -17.78 -15.51
CA GLU A 105 14.60 -19.16 -15.08
C GLU A 105 14.81 -19.28 -13.57
N LYS A 106 15.17 -18.15 -12.90
CA LYS A 106 15.43 -18.06 -11.46
C LYS A 106 14.46 -17.09 -10.77
N PRO A 107 13.14 -17.30 -10.84
CA PRO A 107 12.18 -16.32 -10.35
C PRO A 107 12.30 -16.06 -8.83
N GLY A 108 12.70 -17.04 -8.04
CA GLY A 108 12.91 -16.90 -6.60
C GLY A 108 14.08 -15.97 -6.26
N VAL A 109 15.23 -16.19 -6.88
CA VAL A 109 16.42 -15.35 -6.71
C VAL A 109 16.16 -13.94 -7.21
N SER A 110 15.55 -13.80 -8.40
CA SER A 110 15.15 -12.52 -8.97
C SER A 110 14.24 -11.72 -8.05
N ASN A 111 13.31 -12.41 -7.36
CA ASN A 111 12.43 -11.78 -6.38
C ASN A 111 13.20 -11.29 -5.14
N LEU A 112 14.15 -12.09 -4.60
CA LEU A 112 14.97 -11.66 -3.46
C LEU A 112 15.86 -10.46 -3.82
N LEU A 113 16.48 -10.47 -5.02
CA LEU A 113 17.24 -9.33 -5.52
C LEU A 113 16.36 -8.08 -5.72
N THR A 114 15.14 -8.26 -6.22
CA THR A 114 14.17 -7.17 -6.35
C THR A 114 13.82 -6.53 -5.01
N ILE A 115 13.58 -7.36 -3.97
CA ILE A 115 13.31 -6.86 -2.62
C ILE A 115 14.53 -6.12 -2.07
N HIS A 116 15.74 -6.68 -2.26
CA HIS A 116 16.98 -6.06 -1.83
C HIS A 116 17.21 -4.71 -2.51
N SER A 117 17.07 -4.65 -3.82
CA SER A 117 17.16 -3.42 -4.62
C SER A 117 16.19 -2.34 -4.15
N ALA A 118 14.94 -2.72 -3.88
CA ALA A 118 13.91 -1.79 -3.42
C ALA A 118 14.22 -1.17 -2.04
N LEU A 119 14.93 -1.90 -1.17
CA LEU A 119 15.26 -1.43 0.17
C LEU A 119 16.63 -0.71 0.23
N SER A 120 17.63 -1.21 -0.49
CA SER A 120 18.97 -0.62 -0.51
C SER A 120 19.12 0.56 -1.46
N GLY A 121 18.25 0.64 -2.50
CA GLY A 121 18.39 1.58 -3.60
C GLY A 121 19.45 1.21 -4.64
N GLN A 122 20.15 0.07 -4.48
CA GLN A 122 21.10 -0.46 -5.45
C GLN A 122 20.37 -1.08 -6.64
N SER A 123 20.96 -1.02 -7.83
CA SER A 123 20.42 -1.73 -8.99
C SER A 123 20.61 -3.24 -8.88
N THR A 124 19.85 -3.98 -9.66
CA THR A 124 19.96 -5.46 -9.68
C THR A 124 21.34 -5.90 -10.16
N GLU A 125 21.91 -5.18 -11.13
CA GLU A 125 23.22 -5.44 -11.69
C GLU A 125 24.34 -5.23 -10.65
N GLU A 126 24.27 -4.16 -9.86
CA GLU A 126 25.21 -3.90 -8.74
C GLU A 126 25.13 -5.00 -7.68
N LEU A 127 23.93 -5.50 -7.40
CA LEU A 127 23.74 -6.60 -6.45
C LEU A 127 24.27 -7.93 -6.99
N GLU A 128 24.11 -8.22 -8.28
CA GLU A 128 24.68 -9.42 -8.91
C GLU A 128 26.22 -9.39 -8.83
N GLU A 129 26.85 -8.23 -9.05
CA GLU A 129 28.28 -8.05 -8.91
C GLU A 129 28.72 -8.23 -7.45
N HIS A 130 28.01 -7.59 -6.50
CA HIS A 130 28.28 -7.69 -5.06
C HIS A 130 28.25 -9.14 -4.57
N PHE A 131 27.28 -9.93 -5.02
CA PHE A 131 27.14 -11.34 -4.63
C PHE A 131 27.88 -12.32 -5.54
N SER A 132 28.68 -11.86 -6.48
CA SER A 132 29.41 -12.74 -7.40
C SER A 132 30.29 -13.75 -6.66
N GLY A 133 30.15 -15.03 -6.98
CA GLY A 133 30.86 -16.13 -6.32
C GLY A 133 30.36 -16.51 -4.92
N GLN A 134 29.28 -15.89 -4.46
CA GLN A 134 28.66 -16.20 -3.17
C GLN A 134 27.41 -17.07 -3.36
N GLY A 135 27.03 -17.81 -2.31
CA GLY A 135 25.86 -18.66 -2.36
C GLY A 135 24.59 -17.97 -1.81
N TYR A 136 23.43 -18.55 -2.09
CA TYR A 136 22.12 -18.02 -1.66
C TYR A 136 21.97 -17.76 -0.16
N GLY A 137 22.73 -18.50 0.68
CA GLY A 137 22.75 -18.28 2.12
C GLY A 137 23.23 -16.88 2.52
N VAL A 138 24.23 -16.35 1.80
CA VAL A 138 24.77 -15.01 2.05
C VAL A 138 23.75 -13.97 1.64
N LEU A 139 23.18 -14.07 0.44
CA LEU A 139 22.09 -13.19 -0.03
C LEU A 139 20.92 -13.16 0.97
N LYS A 140 20.46 -14.33 1.42
CA LYS A 140 19.33 -14.44 2.36
C LYS A 140 19.65 -13.84 3.73
N ASN A 141 20.89 -13.98 4.23
CA ASN A 141 21.29 -13.38 5.49
C ASN A 141 21.36 -11.86 5.39
N GLU A 142 22.06 -11.34 4.38
CA GLU A 142 22.17 -9.89 4.16
C GLU A 142 20.81 -9.23 3.92
N LEU A 143 19.96 -9.86 3.11
CA LEU A 143 18.58 -9.40 2.91
C LEU A 143 17.77 -9.42 4.21
N THR A 144 17.96 -10.42 5.06
CA THR A 144 17.29 -10.47 6.38
C THR A 144 17.69 -9.29 7.26
N GLU A 145 18.99 -9.01 7.33
CA GLU A 145 19.51 -7.86 8.10
C GLU A 145 18.98 -6.54 7.57
N LEU A 146 19.05 -6.34 6.26
CA LEU A 146 18.52 -5.14 5.59
C LEU A 146 17.03 -4.93 5.86
N ILE A 147 16.20 -5.98 5.78
CA ILE A 147 14.77 -5.89 6.10
C ILE A 147 14.57 -5.56 7.58
N CYS A 148 15.30 -6.23 8.47
CA CYS A 148 15.18 -5.99 9.91
C CYS A 148 15.50 -4.54 10.27
N GLU A 149 16.60 -4.00 9.73
CA GLU A 149 17.02 -2.61 9.95
C GLU A 149 16.01 -1.61 9.36
N SER A 150 15.57 -1.86 8.11
CA SER A 150 14.61 -0.98 7.44
C SER A 150 13.26 -0.92 8.15
N LEU A 151 12.80 -2.02 8.74
CA LEU A 151 11.52 -2.10 9.43
C LEU A 151 11.58 -1.75 10.92
N GLN A 152 12.77 -1.73 11.53
CA GLN A 152 12.92 -1.44 12.95
C GLN A 152 12.26 -0.11 13.36
N PRO A 153 12.53 1.03 12.71
CA PRO A 153 11.93 2.30 13.11
C PRO A 153 10.40 2.31 12.96
N VAL A 154 9.87 1.55 12.00
CA VAL A 154 8.41 1.40 11.82
C VAL A 154 7.81 0.61 12.99
N ARG A 155 8.42 -0.53 13.37
CA ARG A 155 7.97 -1.35 14.50
C ARG A 155 8.01 -0.57 15.81
N GLU A 156 9.14 0.08 16.09
CA GLU A 156 9.31 0.89 17.31
C GLU A 156 8.25 1.98 17.40
N LYS A 157 8.03 2.71 16.30
CA LYS A 157 7.01 3.75 16.25
C LYS A 157 5.61 3.21 16.42
N TYR A 158 5.30 2.08 15.79
CA TYR A 158 4.02 1.38 15.99
C TYR A 158 3.80 1.02 17.45
N HIS A 159 4.78 0.35 18.09
CA HIS A 159 4.67 -0.06 19.51
C HIS A 159 4.56 1.12 20.48
N GLN A 160 5.18 2.24 20.13
CA GLN A 160 5.03 3.49 20.90
C GLN A 160 3.61 4.03 20.75
N LEU A 161 3.11 4.17 19.52
CA LEU A 161 1.84 4.82 19.23
C LEU A 161 0.64 3.99 19.68
N ILE A 162 0.68 2.65 19.55
CA ILE A 162 -0.45 1.80 19.93
C ILE A 162 -0.77 1.84 21.43
N LYS A 163 0.19 2.25 22.25
CA LYS A 163 0.02 2.43 23.69
C LYS A 163 -0.70 3.73 24.04
N ASP A 164 -0.57 4.75 23.20
CA ASP A 164 -1.17 6.07 23.41
C ASP A 164 -2.54 6.17 22.71
N LYS A 165 -3.55 5.59 23.34
CA LYS A 165 -4.91 5.57 22.79
C LYS A 165 -5.52 6.96 22.63
N GLU A 166 -5.18 7.90 23.51
CA GLU A 166 -5.72 9.26 23.44
C GLU A 166 -5.11 10.04 22.28
N TYR A 167 -3.82 9.88 22.04
CA TYR A 167 -3.18 10.41 20.84
C TYR A 167 -3.80 9.83 19.55
N LEU A 168 -3.98 8.50 19.48
CA LEU A 168 -4.61 7.85 18.32
C LEU A 168 -6.04 8.38 18.08
N LYS A 169 -6.85 8.54 19.13
CA LYS A 169 -8.18 9.14 19.01
C LYS A 169 -8.11 10.58 18.51
N SER A 170 -7.17 11.37 18.99
CA SER A 170 -6.99 12.76 18.55
C SER A 170 -6.62 12.84 17.07
N VAL A 171 -5.69 11.99 16.60
CA VAL A 171 -5.28 11.92 15.19
C VAL A 171 -6.45 11.50 14.30
N LEU A 172 -7.22 10.49 14.73
CA LEU A 172 -8.41 10.04 13.99
C LEU A 172 -9.47 11.15 13.90
N ALA A 173 -9.73 11.85 15.00
CA ALA A 173 -10.70 12.95 15.02
C ALA A 173 -10.25 14.12 14.14
N GLN A 174 -8.98 14.50 14.20
CA GLN A 174 -8.42 15.55 13.34
C GLN A 174 -8.49 15.16 11.86
N GLY A 175 -8.11 13.91 11.53
CA GLY A 175 -8.19 13.38 10.18
C GLY A 175 -9.61 13.35 9.64
N ALA A 176 -10.57 12.86 10.43
CA ALA A 176 -11.98 12.85 10.08
C ALA A 176 -12.51 14.26 9.80
N ASN A 177 -12.22 15.22 10.69
CA ASN A 177 -12.61 16.62 10.50
C ASN A 177 -12.00 17.24 9.24
N ALA A 178 -10.74 16.98 8.95
CA ALA A 178 -10.07 17.48 7.76
C ALA A 178 -10.68 16.89 6.48
N ALA A 179 -10.92 15.59 6.47
CA ALA A 179 -11.56 14.88 5.36
C ALA A 179 -12.99 15.39 5.13
N GLN A 180 -13.77 15.49 6.18
CA GLN A 180 -15.15 15.97 6.14
C GLN A 180 -15.25 17.40 5.59
N LYS A 181 -14.39 18.32 6.00
CA LYS A 181 -14.35 19.69 5.48
C LYS A 181 -14.10 19.75 3.98
N ARG A 182 -13.21 18.89 3.45
CA ARG A 182 -12.94 18.80 2.00
C ARG A 182 -14.12 18.19 1.26
N ALA A 183 -14.62 17.06 1.74
CA ALA A 183 -15.76 16.37 1.16
C ALA A 183 -17.01 17.26 1.10
N TYR A 184 -17.29 17.99 2.18
CA TYR A 184 -18.42 18.89 2.26
C TYR A 184 -18.38 19.98 1.19
N LYS A 185 -17.23 20.61 0.95
CA LYS A 185 -17.07 21.64 -0.10
C LYS A 185 -17.43 21.12 -1.49
N ILE A 186 -17.11 19.89 -1.81
CA ILE A 186 -17.44 19.27 -3.08
C ILE A 186 -18.93 18.91 -3.13
N MET A 187 -19.44 18.27 -2.07
CA MET A 187 -20.84 17.87 -1.99
C MET A 187 -21.78 19.06 -2.03
N GLU A 188 -21.47 20.18 -1.38
CA GLU A 188 -22.25 21.41 -1.44
C GLU A 188 -22.40 21.92 -2.90
N LYS A 189 -21.29 21.90 -3.67
CA LYS A 189 -21.33 22.25 -5.10
C LYS A 189 -22.21 21.28 -5.89
N VAL A 190 -22.07 19.96 -5.63
CA VAL A 190 -22.85 18.92 -6.31
C VAL A 190 -24.34 19.09 -6.01
N TYR A 191 -24.74 19.19 -4.74
CA TYR A 191 -26.13 19.34 -4.33
C TYR A 191 -26.78 20.56 -4.99
N ARG A 192 -26.11 21.73 -4.94
CA ARG A 192 -26.61 22.97 -5.56
C ARG A 192 -26.80 22.83 -7.07
N LYS A 193 -25.86 22.16 -7.78
CA LYS A 193 -25.92 22.01 -9.24
C LYS A 193 -26.97 20.99 -9.69
N VAL A 194 -27.18 19.95 -8.89
CA VAL A 194 -28.22 18.93 -9.17
C VAL A 194 -29.62 19.40 -8.75
N GLY A 195 -29.70 20.46 -7.94
CA GLY A 195 -30.97 20.98 -7.44
C GLY A 195 -31.50 20.26 -6.20
N PHE A 196 -30.64 19.60 -5.45
CA PHE A 196 -31.02 19.03 -4.16
C PHE A 196 -31.06 20.12 -3.08
N PRO A 197 -31.96 19.97 -2.06
CA PRO A 197 -31.96 20.88 -0.91
C PRO A 197 -30.62 20.85 -0.19
N GLU A 198 -30.21 22.01 0.33
CA GLU A 198 -29.00 22.10 1.14
C GLU A 198 -29.13 21.19 2.37
N ARG A 199 -28.07 20.43 2.65
CA ARG A 199 -28.02 19.57 3.83
C ARG A 199 -27.75 20.42 5.06
N GLU A 200 -28.62 20.35 6.06
CA GLU A 200 -28.38 21.00 7.36
C GLU A 200 -27.06 20.50 7.97
N ARG A 201 -26.26 21.42 8.52
CA ARG A 201 -24.96 21.12 9.15
C ARG A 201 -25.15 20.56 10.57
N ASN A 202 -25.74 19.39 10.72
CA ASN A 202 -25.81 18.71 12.01
C ASN A 202 -24.51 17.95 12.29
N TRP A 203 -23.57 18.60 12.94
CA TRP A 203 -22.24 18.08 13.27
C TRP A 203 -22.26 17.05 14.44
N LEU A 204 -23.40 16.83 15.08
CA LEU A 204 -23.50 16.12 16.37
C LEU A 204 -23.89 14.64 16.28
N GLU A 205 -24.31 14.13 15.13
CA GLU A 205 -24.83 12.74 15.05
C GLU A 205 -23.84 11.69 14.47
N GLU A 206 -22.63 12.07 14.10
CA GLU A 206 -21.69 11.14 13.42
C GLU A 206 -20.84 10.24 14.34
N THR A 207 -21.22 10.10 15.61
CA THR A 207 -20.61 9.11 16.52
C THR A 207 -20.86 7.66 16.08
N ILE A 208 -21.76 7.42 15.14
CA ILE A 208 -22.15 6.06 14.68
C ILE A 208 -21.09 5.45 13.77
N ILE A 209 -20.47 6.22 12.86
CA ILE A 209 -19.40 5.71 11.98
C ILE A 209 -18.16 5.37 12.80
N PHE A 210 -17.85 6.18 13.81
CA PHE A 210 -16.73 5.95 14.72
C PHE A 210 -16.90 4.65 15.54
N ARG A 211 -18.14 4.30 15.94
CA ARG A 211 -18.44 3.02 16.61
C ARG A 211 -18.30 1.82 15.68
N LEU A 212 -18.65 1.94 14.40
CA LEU A 212 -18.52 0.85 13.42
C LEU A 212 -17.06 0.52 13.11
N VAL A 213 -16.19 1.52 12.99
CA VAL A 213 -14.75 1.31 12.76
C VAL A 213 -14.06 0.70 13.99
N LEU A 214 -14.46 1.07 15.19
CA LEU A 214 -13.90 0.51 16.42
C LEU A 214 -14.47 -0.86 16.81
N SER A 215 -15.64 -1.24 16.31
CA SER A 215 -16.26 -2.55 16.62
C SER A 215 -15.69 -3.70 15.78
N GLN A 216 -15.01 -3.42 14.68
CA GLN A 216 -14.28 -4.44 13.94
C GLN A 216 -12.95 -4.77 14.64
N LYS A 217 -13.02 -5.56 15.71
CA LYS A 217 -11.89 -6.31 16.29
C LYS A 217 -11.41 -7.38 15.31
N ARG A 218 -10.96 -7.02 14.13
CA ARG A 218 -10.17 -7.89 13.26
C ARG A 218 -8.76 -7.31 13.21
N SER A 219 -7.82 -8.14 13.57
CA SER A 219 -6.37 -7.93 13.51
C SER A 219 -6.01 -7.10 12.28
N MET A 220 -5.63 -5.84 12.49
CA MET A 220 -5.15 -4.96 11.42
C MET A 220 -3.75 -5.42 11.07
N LYS A 221 -3.63 -6.35 10.12
CA LYS A 221 -2.35 -6.69 9.49
C LYS A 221 -1.98 -5.51 8.58
N ILE A 222 -0.99 -4.72 8.97
CA ILE A 222 -0.43 -3.62 8.15
C ILE A 222 0.57 -4.23 7.18
N TYR A 223 0.43 -3.93 5.89
CA TYR A 223 1.16 -4.58 4.80
C TYR A 223 2.14 -3.61 4.14
N ILE A 224 3.26 -4.17 3.65
CA ILE A 224 4.17 -3.47 2.75
C ILE A 224 3.59 -3.56 1.34
N PHE A 225 3.22 -2.42 0.75
CA PHE A 225 3.07 -2.27 -0.69
C PHE A 225 4.24 -1.42 -1.18
N PHE A 226 5.11 -2.05 -1.95
CA PHE A 226 6.10 -1.36 -2.77
C PHE A 226 5.51 -1.06 -4.14
#